data_a4f9ec79e67a589cf2d5e2f51a0dceab
#
_entry.id   a4f9ec79e67a589cf2d5e2f51a0dceab
#
_cell.length_a   1.000
_cell.length_b   1.000
_cell.length_c   1.000
_cell.angle_alpha   90.00
_cell.angle_beta   90.00
_cell.angle_gamma   90.00
#
_symmetry.space_group_name_H-M   'P 1'
#
loop_
_entity.id
_entity.type
_entity.pdbx_description
1 polymer ?
#
loop_
_entity_poly.entity_id
_entity_poly.type
_entity_poly.pdbx_seq_one_letter_code
_entity_poly.pdbx_strand_id
1 'polypeptide(L)'
;MTKLEHWKTLCLLAVVIAATSCSQNRPAVSQNNSNTAAPQQTRNISAEQLAKAYGLGSFQQVDAIRYTWNAQFPGVNVSRTWTWEPKTNQVTFEGKDKDGKPVKVTYLRSKLDSQPANVKTEVDPGFVNDNYWLLFPLHAYWDKSATITDQGTKPLPQGNGSAELVSVKYPSDGGYTPGDTWDLYVGNDNRVQQFVYHRGGPKKPSTVIATWEGYKKAGPLLISTDHNGTADGNTLHIFITDVAVKVAGSKDWVNAQ
;
A
#
# COMPACT_ATOMS: atom_id res chain seq x y z
N MET A 1 8.99 37.05 -2.62
CA MET A 1 9.38 36.34 -3.83
C MET A 1 10.11 35.07 -3.45
N THR A 2 9.53 33.95 -3.88
CA THR A 2 10.14 32.64 -4.12
C THR A 2 10.89 31.93 -2.99
N LYS A 3 10.20 31.01 -2.30
CA LYS A 3 10.72 29.72 -1.80
C LYS A 3 9.55 28.76 -1.49
N LEU A 4 8.87 28.32 -2.54
CA LEU A 4 7.74 27.38 -2.43
C LEU A 4 8.01 26.09 -3.20
N GLU A 5 9.23 25.57 -3.21
CA GLU A 5 9.61 24.46 -4.10
C GLU A 5 10.14 23.18 -3.43
N HIS A 6 10.24 23.10 -2.11
CA HIS A 6 10.97 21.97 -1.50
C HIS A 6 10.11 20.78 -1.00
N TRP A 7 8.80 20.88 -1.03
CA TRP A 7 7.94 19.74 -0.64
C TRP A 7 7.69 18.72 -1.78
N LYS A 8 7.90 19.13 -3.03
CA LYS A 8 7.68 18.26 -4.21
C LYS A 8 8.79 17.23 -4.43
N THR A 9 9.88 17.24 -3.64
CA THR A 9 11.12 16.52 -3.98
C THR A 9 11.41 15.31 -3.09
N LEU A 10 10.48 14.83 -2.26
CA LEU A 10 10.75 13.70 -1.37
C LEU A 10 10.50 12.32 -2.01
N CYS A 11 10.68 12.19 -3.30
CA CYS A 11 10.65 10.90 -4.02
C CYS A 11 11.73 10.82 -5.11
N LEU A 12 12.90 11.46 -4.94
CA LEU A 12 13.94 11.38 -5.95
C LEU A 12 15.34 11.31 -5.34
N LEU A 13 15.92 10.13 -5.34
CA LEU A 13 17.37 9.96 -5.49
C LEU A 13 17.63 8.86 -6.51
N ALA A 14 18.08 9.26 -7.70
CA ALA A 14 18.62 8.38 -8.70
C ALA A 14 20.14 8.43 -8.63
N VAL A 15 20.78 7.27 -8.47
CA VAL A 15 22.20 7.09 -8.80
C VAL A 15 22.28 6.06 -9.91
N VAL A 16 22.78 6.49 -11.06
CA VAL A 16 23.12 5.64 -12.20
C VAL A 16 24.55 5.16 -12.01
N ILE A 17 24.78 3.85 -11.93
CA ILE A 17 26.09 3.24 -12.17
C ILE A 17 25.89 2.13 -13.17
N ALA A 18 26.45 2.30 -14.34
CA ALA A 18 26.59 1.25 -15.35
C ALA A 18 27.82 0.41 -15.04
N ALA A 19 27.68 -0.90 -15.05
CA ALA A 19 28.79 -1.81 -15.12
C ALA A 19 28.45 -2.99 -16.04
N THR A 20 29.13 -3.04 -17.14
CA THR A 20 29.24 -4.14 -18.11
C THR A 20 30.03 -5.28 -17.52
N SER A 21 29.60 -6.52 -17.70
CA SER A 21 30.48 -7.70 -17.64
C SER A 21 29.97 -8.89 -18.45
N CYS A 22 30.93 -9.48 -19.13
CA CYS A 22 30.84 -10.51 -20.13
C CYS A 22 30.37 -11.89 -19.66
N SER A 23 29.76 -12.57 -20.60
CA SER A 23 29.39 -13.97 -20.71
C SER A 23 30.59 -14.93 -20.57
N GLN A 24 30.39 -16.08 -19.90
CA GLN A 24 31.05 -17.36 -20.27
C GLN A 24 30.10 -18.53 -20.07
N ASN A 25 29.82 -19.25 -21.16
CA ASN A 25 29.10 -20.51 -21.23
C ASN A 25 29.91 -21.69 -20.69
N ARG A 26 29.27 -22.55 -19.89
CA ARG A 26 29.64 -23.96 -19.77
C ARG A 26 28.37 -24.82 -19.63
N PRO A 27 28.27 -25.95 -20.32
CA PRO A 27 27.14 -26.85 -20.26
C PRO A 27 27.19 -27.74 -19.01
N ALA A 28 26.13 -27.87 -18.27
CA ALA A 28 25.98 -28.84 -17.18
C ALA A 28 25.00 -29.94 -17.56
N VAL A 29 25.39 -31.12 -17.25
CA VAL A 29 24.79 -32.45 -17.48
C VAL A 29 23.43 -32.54 -16.77
N SER A 30 22.43 -32.99 -17.51
CA SER A 30 21.06 -33.31 -17.05
C SER A 30 21.07 -34.51 -16.09
N GLN A 31 20.59 -34.29 -14.85
CA GLN A 31 20.05 -35.38 -14.02
C GLN A 31 18.55 -35.23 -13.93
N ASN A 32 17.84 -36.14 -14.59
CA ASN A 32 16.40 -36.30 -14.47
C ASN A 32 16.06 -36.81 -13.05
N ASN A 33 15.57 -35.92 -12.21
CA ASN A 33 14.74 -36.29 -11.05
C ASN A 33 13.29 -35.90 -11.34
N SER A 34 12.53 -36.90 -11.79
CA SER A 34 11.07 -36.79 -11.96
C SER A 34 10.41 -36.77 -10.58
N ASN A 35 10.40 -35.60 -9.91
CA ASN A 35 9.44 -35.33 -8.87
C ASN A 35 8.19 -34.78 -9.56
N THR A 36 7.22 -35.64 -9.79
CA THR A 36 5.87 -35.29 -10.23
C THR A 36 5.19 -34.55 -9.09
N ALA A 37 5.38 -33.23 -9.03
CA ALA A 37 4.55 -32.37 -8.20
C ALA A 37 3.11 -32.51 -8.71
N ALA A 38 2.17 -32.85 -7.82
CA ALA A 38 0.75 -32.85 -8.12
C ALA A 38 0.35 -31.50 -8.78
N PRO A 39 -0.52 -31.50 -9.79
CA PRO A 39 -0.93 -30.26 -10.43
C PRO A 39 -1.51 -29.32 -9.37
N GLN A 40 -0.81 -28.20 -9.12
CA GLN A 40 -1.35 -27.12 -8.29
C GLN A 40 -2.58 -26.61 -9.02
N GLN A 41 -3.72 -26.81 -8.40
CA GLN A 41 -5.00 -26.29 -8.89
C GLN A 41 -4.89 -24.76 -8.84
N THR A 42 -4.88 -24.12 -10.01
CA THR A 42 -4.82 -22.66 -10.15
C THR A 42 -6.03 -22.08 -9.41
N ARG A 43 -5.78 -21.39 -8.30
CA ARG A 43 -6.82 -20.63 -7.61
C ARG A 43 -7.04 -19.34 -8.38
N ASN A 44 -8.29 -19.06 -8.72
CA ASN A 44 -8.65 -17.77 -9.31
C ASN A 44 -9.11 -16.84 -8.16
N ILE A 45 -8.22 -15.94 -7.71
CA ILE A 45 -8.51 -15.02 -6.61
C ILE A 45 -9.19 -13.76 -7.16
N SER A 46 -10.44 -13.56 -6.78
CA SER A 46 -11.17 -12.32 -7.08
C SER A 46 -10.84 -11.22 -6.08
N ALA A 47 -11.03 -9.95 -6.49
CA ALA A 47 -10.94 -8.80 -5.59
C ALA A 47 -11.84 -8.95 -4.35
N GLU A 48 -13.02 -9.53 -4.53
CA GLU A 48 -13.95 -9.74 -3.43
C GLU A 48 -13.44 -10.76 -2.41
N GLN A 49 -12.87 -11.88 -2.88
CA GLN A 49 -12.27 -12.89 -2.00
C GLN A 49 -11.11 -12.31 -1.21
N LEU A 50 -10.23 -11.55 -1.88
CA LEU A 50 -9.15 -10.81 -1.24
C LEU A 50 -9.70 -9.88 -0.16
N ALA A 51 -10.60 -8.97 -0.49
CA ALA A 51 -11.14 -7.98 0.42
C ALA A 51 -11.93 -8.59 1.61
N LYS A 52 -12.61 -9.73 1.40
CA LYS A 52 -13.31 -10.47 2.48
C LYS A 52 -12.35 -10.93 3.57
N ALA A 53 -11.12 -11.31 3.25
CA ALA A 53 -10.12 -11.68 4.25
C ALA A 53 -9.72 -10.52 5.15
N TYR A 54 -9.97 -9.27 4.72
CA TYR A 54 -9.66 -8.05 5.46
C TYR A 54 -10.87 -7.37 6.11
N GLY A 55 -12.04 -8.00 6.08
CA GLY A 55 -13.23 -7.54 6.78
C GLY A 55 -14.23 -6.79 5.91
N LEU A 56 -14.20 -6.94 4.57
CA LEU A 56 -15.15 -6.29 3.66
C LEU A 56 -16.61 -6.47 4.10
N GLY A 57 -17.01 -7.69 4.48
CA GLY A 57 -18.41 -8.00 4.84
C GLY A 57 -18.92 -7.26 6.09
N SER A 58 -18.02 -6.77 6.92
CA SER A 58 -18.35 -6.04 8.15
C SER A 58 -17.89 -4.58 8.12
N PHE A 59 -17.33 -4.10 7.00
CA PHE A 59 -16.79 -2.74 6.90
C PHE A 59 -17.85 -1.66 7.16
N GLN A 60 -19.10 -1.89 6.80
CA GLN A 60 -20.22 -0.98 7.09
C GLN A 60 -20.46 -0.74 8.60
N GLN A 61 -19.91 -1.62 9.47
CA GLN A 61 -19.95 -1.43 10.92
C GLN A 61 -18.86 -0.49 11.43
N VAL A 62 -17.96 -0.04 10.59
CA VAL A 62 -16.87 0.87 10.95
C VAL A 62 -17.36 2.30 10.89
N ASP A 63 -17.34 3.00 12.04
CA ASP A 63 -17.63 4.43 12.12
C ASP A 63 -16.38 5.28 11.91
N ALA A 64 -15.24 4.85 12.46
CA ALA A 64 -13.98 5.54 12.26
C ALA A 64 -12.78 4.58 12.35
N ILE A 65 -11.70 4.93 11.66
CA ILE A 65 -10.39 4.27 11.75
C ILE A 65 -9.37 5.34 12.12
N ARG A 66 -8.58 5.11 13.16
CA ARG A 66 -7.43 5.93 13.52
C ARG A 66 -6.16 5.12 13.36
N TYR A 67 -5.11 5.72 12.83
CA TYR A 67 -3.80 5.09 12.65
C TYR A 67 -2.70 6.14 12.51
N THR A 68 -1.48 5.75 12.83
CA THR A 68 -0.26 6.51 12.53
C THR A 68 0.54 5.76 11.47
N TRP A 69 0.65 6.33 10.29
CA TRP A 69 1.47 5.83 9.20
C TRP A 69 2.90 6.37 9.35
N ASN A 70 3.87 5.48 9.30
CA ASN A 70 5.28 5.79 9.39
C ASN A 70 6.03 5.24 8.20
N ALA A 71 7.02 5.97 7.69
CA ALA A 71 7.95 5.50 6.68
C ALA A 71 9.38 5.92 7.00
N GLN A 72 10.30 4.97 6.86
CA GLN A 72 11.72 5.13 7.05
C GLN A 72 12.46 4.81 5.75
N PHE A 73 13.25 5.78 5.29
CA PHE A 73 14.17 5.66 4.17
C PHE A 73 15.55 6.13 4.65
N PRO A 74 16.65 5.87 3.92
CA PRO A 74 17.94 6.43 4.26
C PRO A 74 17.89 7.95 4.42
N GLY A 75 18.13 8.42 5.64
CA GLY A 75 18.11 9.84 5.99
C GLY A 75 16.74 10.51 6.13
N VAL A 76 15.64 9.77 6.02
CA VAL A 76 14.28 10.33 6.09
C VAL A 76 13.39 9.48 6.99
N ASN A 77 12.69 10.14 7.91
CA ASN A 77 11.62 9.56 8.72
C ASN A 77 10.37 10.43 8.58
N VAL A 78 9.28 9.79 8.22
CA VAL A 78 7.96 10.45 8.09
C VAL A 78 6.98 9.78 9.03
N SER A 79 6.15 10.59 9.69
CA SER A 79 5.07 10.10 10.56
C SER A 79 3.85 11.00 10.40
N ARG A 80 2.69 10.41 10.17
CA ARG A 80 1.41 11.10 9.97
C ARG A 80 0.30 10.33 10.67
N THR A 81 -0.49 11.02 11.48
CA THR A 81 -1.63 10.43 12.17
C THR A 81 -2.93 10.84 11.49
N TRP A 82 -3.76 9.87 11.24
CA TRP A 82 -5.02 10.02 10.55
C TRP A 82 -6.18 9.49 11.40
N THR A 83 -7.31 10.18 11.34
CA THR A 83 -8.61 9.64 11.71
C THR A 83 -9.53 9.80 10.50
N TRP A 84 -10.07 8.69 10.03
CA TRP A 84 -11.00 8.66 8.91
C TRP A 84 -12.35 8.11 9.33
N GLU A 85 -13.41 8.82 8.99
CA GLU A 85 -14.80 8.41 9.17
C GLU A 85 -15.37 8.00 7.80
N PRO A 86 -15.41 6.71 7.45
CA PRO A 86 -15.80 6.26 6.10
C PRO A 86 -17.20 6.71 5.68
N LYS A 87 -18.16 6.74 6.62
CA LYS A 87 -19.57 7.05 6.34
C LYS A 87 -19.79 8.50 5.97
N THR A 88 -19.08 9.42 6.58
CA THR A 88 -19.14 10.85 6.32
C THR A 88 -18.09 11.30 5.32
N ASN A 89 -17.10 10.48 5.11
CA ASN A 89 -15.85 10.77 4.38
C ASN A 89 -15.11 11.99 4.97
N GLN A 90 -15.18 12.13 6.31
CA GLN A 90 -14.41 13.11 7.07
C GLN A 90 -13.03 12.56 7.38
N VAL A 91 -12.02 13.38 7.18
CA VAL A 91 -10.63 13.07 7.50
C VAL A 91 -10.08 14.10 8.45
N THR A 92 -9.41 13.64 9.51
CA THR A 92 -8.60 14.48 10.39
C THR A 92 -7.14 14.05 10.25
N PHE A 93 -6.28 14.99 9.93
CA PHE A 93 -4.83 14.89 9.94
C PHE A 93 -4.27 15.48 11.23
N GLU A 94 -3.33 14.79 11.84
CA GLU A 94 -2.49 15.29 12.93
C GLU A 94 -1.03 15.00 12.59
N GLY A 95 -0.18 16.03 12.60
CA GLY A 95 1.21 15.91 12.20
C GLY A 95 2.00 17.17 12.48
N LYS A 96 3.02 17.41 11.67
CA LYS A 96 3.85 18.61 11.73
C LYS A 96 3.84 19.31 10.37
N ASP A 97 3.91 20.63 10.40
CA ASP A 97 4.15 21.41 9.20
C ASP A 97 5.64 21.36 8.79
N LYS A 98 5.97 22.09 7.70
CA LYS A 98 7.35 22.22 7.20
C LYS A 98 8.35 22.84 8.20
N ASP A 99 7.85 23.57 9.19
CA ASP A 99 8.65 24.22 10.23
C ASP A 99 8.68 23.37 11.52
N GLY A 100 8.12 22.15 11.50
CA GLY A 100 8.07 21.20 12.61
C GLY A 100 7.00 21.52 13.66
N LYS A 101 6.11 22.48 13.42
CA LYS A 101 5.04 22.85 14.35
C LYS A 101 3.88 21.88 14.25
N PRO A 102 3.25 21.51 15.37
CA PRO A 102 2.04 20.68 15.36
C PRO A 102 0.93 21.30 14.50
N VAL A 103 0.33 20.48 13.67
CA VAL A 103 -0.80 20.85 12.80
C VAL A 103 -1.92 19.84 12.97
N LYS A 104 -3.14 20.33 13.07
CA LYS A 104 -4.36 19.53 13.01
C LYS A 104 -5.31 20.12 11.97
N VAL A 105 -5.72 19.28 11.01
CA VAL A 105 -6.63 19.66 9.92
C VAL A 105 -7.77 18.66 9.86
N THR A 106 -9.01 19.13 9.89
CA THR A 106 -10.20 18.30 9.65
C THR A 106 -10.95 18.81 8.44
N TYR A 107 -11.31 17.92 7.52
CA TYR A 107 -12.00 18.28 6.28
C TYR A 107 -12.92 17.15 5.81
N LEU A 108 -13.91 17.52 4.99
CA LEU A 108 -14.77 16.56 4.29
C LEU A 108 -14.22 16.35 2.87
N ARG A 109 -13.88 15.12 2.50
CA ARG A 109 -13.41 14.80 1.14
C ARG A 109 -14.49 15.07 0.08
N SER A 110 -15.76 14.92 0.42
CA SER A 110 -16.89 15.29 -0.47
C SER A 110 -16.96 16.79 -0.79
N LYS A 111 -16.22 17.63 -0.07
CA LYS A 111 -16.12 19.08 -0.28
C LYS A 111 -14.68 19.54 -0.55
N LEU A 112 -13.87 18.65 -1.16
CA LEU A 112 -12.44 18.90 -1.36
C LEU A 112 -12.18 20.15 -2.21
N ASP A 113 -12.98 20.40 -3.23
CA ASP A 113 -12.82 21.57 -4.12
C ASP A 113 -12.92 22.89 -3.36
N SER A 114 -13.70 22.95 -2.29
CA SER A 114 -13.87 24.15 -1.44
C SER A 114 -12.85 24.27 -0.31
N GLN A 115 -11.96 23.29 -0.16
CA GLN A 115 -10.94 23.31 0.89
C GLN A 115 -9.76 24.24 0.53
N PRO A 116 -8.98 24.69 1.53
CA PRO A 116 -7.74 25.43 1.30
C PRO A 116 -6.76 24.69 0.38
N ALA A 117 -5.92 25.43 -0.32
CA ALA A 117 -5.00 24.89 -1.31
C ALA A 117 -4.08 23.79 -0.72
N ASN A 118 -3.53 23.99 0.47
CA ASN A 118 -2.68 23.00 1.14
C ASN A 118 -3.41 21.69 1.46
N VAL A 119 -4.71 21.74 1.77
CA VAL A 119 -5.52 20.52 1.97
C VAL A 119 -5.61 19.75 0.66
N LYS A 120 -5.87 20.42 -0.46
CA LYS A 120 -6.02 19.80 -1.78
C LYS A 120 -4.71 19.25 -2.35
N THR A 121 -3.60 19.94 -2.09
CA THR A 121 -2.31 19.62 -2.74
C THR A 121 -1.36 18.79 -1.88
N GLU A 122 -1.61 18.72 -0.57
CA GLU A 122 -0.69 18.07 0.37
C GLU A 122 -1.41 17.09 1.30
N VAL A 123 -2.45 17.57 2.04
CA VAL A 123 -3.08 16.77 3.09
C VAL A 123 -3.90 15.61 2.50
N ASP A 124 -4.82 15.88 1.58
CA ASP A 124 -5.65 14.82 0.98
C ASP A 124 -4.86 13.82 0.13
N PRO A 125 -3.90 14.23 -0.71
CA PRO A 125 -3.00 13.27 -1.36
C PRO A 125 -2.18 12.43 -0.39
N GLY A 126 -1.74 13.01 0.73
CA GLY A 126 -1.06 12.29 1.82
C GLY A 126 -1.98 11.27 2.48
N PHE A 127 -3.22 11.64 2.78
CA PHE A 127 -4.21 10.72 3.31
C PHE A 127 -4.46 9.54 2.36
N VAL A 128 -4.69 9.82 1.08
CA VAL A 128 -4.95 8.76 0.09
C VAL A 128 -3.75 7.80 0.02
N ASN A 129 -2.53 8.33 -0.10
CA ASN A 129 -1.33 7.50 -0.10
C ASN A 129 -1.27 6.58 1.12
N ASP A 130 -1.40 7.13 2.33
CA ASP A 130 -1.25 6.37 3.56
C ASP A 130 -2.39 5.38 3.80
N ASN A 131 -3.60 5.72 3.34
CA ASN A 131 -4.77 4.85 3.43
C ASN A 131 -4.64 3.64 2.48
N TYR A 132 -4.02 3.80 1.32
CA TYR A 132 -3.70 2.68 0.43
C TYR A 132 -2.72 1.71 1.08
N TRP A 133 -1.67 2.17 1.74
CA TRP A 133 -0.75 1.30 2.49
C TRP A 133 -1.42 0.56 3.65
N LEU A 134 -2.48 1.12 4.23
CA LEU A 134 -3.24 0.47 5.31
C LEU A 134 -4.26 -0.54 4.79
N LEU A 135 -5.02 -0.18 3.74
CA LEU A 135 -6.26 -0.86 3.34
C LEU A 135 -6.26 -1.34 1.89
N PHE A 136 -5.11 -1.49 1.24
CA PHE A 136 -5.05 -1.79 -0.19
C PHE A 136 -5.90 -3.01 -0.60
N PRO A 137 -5.97 -4.12 0.15
CA PRO A 137 -6.83 -5.24 -0.21
C PRO A 137 -8.32 -4.90 -0.29
N LEU A 138 -8.78 -3.90 0.47
CA LEU A 138 -10.13 -3.37 0.37
C LEU A 138 -10.27 -2.41 -0.82
N HIS A 139 -9.26 -1.56 -1.10
CA HIS A 139 -9.22 -0.69 -2.27
C HIS A 139 -9.27 -1.49 -3.56
N ALA A 140 -8.61 -2.63 -3.66
CA ALA A 140 -8.69 -3.53 -4.82
C ALA A 140 -10.13 -3.92 -5.17
N TYR A 141 -11.05 -3.96 -4.19
CA TYR A 141 -12.47 -4.21 -4.41
C TYR A 141 -13.28 -2.93 -4.62
N TRP A 142 -12.96 -1.85 -3.89
CA TRP A 142 -13.72 -0.59 -3.94
C TRP A 142 -13.49 0.20 -5.21
N ASP A 143 -12.27 0.21 -5.72
CA ASP A 143 -11.84 1.04 -6.85
C ASP A 143 -12.26 0.39 -8.18
N LYS A 144 -13.51 0.60 -8.56
CA LYS A 144 -14.14 -0.05 -9.72
C LYS A 144 -13.48 0.28 -11.07
N SER A 145 -12.66 1.32 -11.14
CA SER A 145 -11.89 1.65 -12.34
C SER A 145 -10.63 0.79 -12.50
N ALA A 146 -10.17 0.13 -11.44
CA ALA A 146 -9.01 -0.75 -11.52
C ALA A 146 -9.32 -2.05 -12.27
N THR A 147 -8.38 -2.50 -13.09
CA THR A 147 -8.40 -3.82 -13.71
C THR A 147 -7.67 -4.80 -12.84
N ILE A 148 -8.30 -5.92 -12.49
CA ILE A 148 -7.74 -6.96 -11.63
C ILE A 148 -7.54 -8.21 -12.45
N THR A 149 -6.32 -8.76 -12.41
CA THR A 149 -5.93 -9.94 -13.17
C THR A 149 -5.23 -10.93 -12.24
N ASP A 150 -5.76 -12.14 -12.17
CA ASP A 150 -5.06 -13.27 -11.58
C ASP A 150 -4.04 -13.81 -12.60
N GLN A 151 -2.79 -13.88 -12.19
CA GLN A 151 -1.68 -14.32 -13.05
C GLN A 151 -1.17 -15.71 -12.65
N GLY A 152 -1.88 -16.40 -11.76
CA GLY A 152 -1.52 -17.71 -11.24
C GLY A 152 -0.32 -17.66 -10.28
N THR A 153 0.16 -18.81 -9.88
CA THR A 153 1.28 -18.95 -8.93
C THR A 153 2.56 -18.39 -9.50
N LYS A 154 3.24 -17.53 -8.75
CA LYS A 154 4.54 -16.93 -9.09
C LYS A 154 5.52 -17.03 -7.92
N PRO A 155 6.84 -17.05 -8.18
CA PRO A 155 7.84 -16.91 -7.12
C PRO A 155 7.63 -15.60 -6.36
N LEU A 156 7.84 -15.62 -5.04
CA LEU A 156 7.84 -14.41 -4.21
C LEU A 156 8.96 -13.46 -4.65
N PRO A 157 8.75 -12.14 -4.65
CA PRO A 157 9.78 -11.17 -5.03
C PRO A 157 10.92 -11.08 -4.02
N GLN A 158 10.69 -11.49 -2.77
CA GLN A 158 11.72 -11.54 -1.72
C GLN A 158 11.74 -12.93 -1.08
N GLY A 159 12.95 -13.48 -0.89
CA GLY A 159 13.15 -14.79 -0.25
C GLY A 159 12.78 -15.96 -1.16
N ASN A 160 12.38 -17.07 -0.54
CA ASN A 160 12.00 -18.30 -1.20
C ASN A 160 10.51 -18.56 -1.09
N GLY A 161 9.96 -19.31 -2.04
CA GLY A 161 8.55 -19.69 -2.04
C GLY A 161 7.79 -19.14 -3.22
N SER A 162 6.48 -19.37 -3.22
CA SER A 162 5.57 -18.89 -4.28
C SER A 162 4.20 -18.61 -3.68
N ALA A 163 3.45 -17.72 -4.34
CA ALA A 163 2.09 -17.37 -4.00
C ALA A 163 1.29 -17.03 -5.25
N GLU A 164 -0.02 -16.93 -5.16
CA GLU A 164 -0.86 -16.46 -6.26
C GLU A 164 -0.62 -14.96 -6.49
N LEU A 165 -0.30 -14.58 -7.73
CA LEU A 165 -0.09 -13.21 -8.11
C LEU A 165 -1.40 -12.60 -8.62
N VAL A 166 -1.90 -11.61 -7.88
CA VAL A 166 -3.04 -10.78 -8.27
C VAL A 166 -2.55 -9.39 -8.61
N SER A 167 -2.65 -9.00 -9.87
CA SER A 167 -2.25 -7.68 -10.36
C SER A 167 -3.47 -6.74 -10.39
N VAL A 168 -3.34 -5.56 -9.79
CA VAL A 168 -4.34 -4.48 -9.74
C VAL A 168 -3.78 -3.27 -10.46
N LYS A 169 -4.30 -2.97 -11.65
CA LYS A 169 -3.83 -1.88 -12.50
C LYS A 169 -4.85 -0.77 -12.60
N TYR A 170 -4.43 0.45 -12.30
CA TYR A 170 -5.25 1.65 -12.42
C TYR A 170 -5.19 2.25 -13.83
N PRO A 171 -6.25 2.98 -14.27
CA PRO A 171 -6.24 3.73 -15.53
C PRO A 171 -5.09 4.73 -15.58
N SER A 172 -4.64 5.07 -16.78
CA SER A 172 -3.55 6.03 -16.99
C SER A 172 -3.92 7.48 -16.71
N ASP A 173 -5.20 7.77 -16.50
CA ASP A 173 -5.76 9.11 -16.28
C ASP A 173 -6.71 9.12 -15.07
N GLY A 174 -6.78 10.28 -14.45
CA GLY A 174 -7.64 10.54 -13.30
C GLY A 174 -7.15 9.99 -11.96
N GLY A 175 -7.77 10.45 -10.88
CA GLY A 175 -7.49 10.01 -9.51
C GLY A 175 -6.11 10.41 -8.97
N TYR A 176 -5.70 9.74 -7.90
CA TYR A 176 -4.40 9.95 -7.24
C TYR A 176 -3.32 8.97 -7.68
N THR A 177 -3.70 7.90 -8.36
CA THR A 177 -2.87 6.74 -8.73
C THR A 177 -2.87 6.45 -10.24
N PRO A 178 -2.75 7.48 -11.12
CA PRO A 178 -2.88 7.26 -12.55
C PRO A 178 -1.78 6.34 -13.08
N GLY A 179 -2.20 5.21 -13.67
CA GLY A 179 -1.30 4.21 -14.26
C GLY A 179 -0.54 3.34 -13.27
N ASP A 180 -0.79 3.48 -11.97
CA ASP A 180 -0.14 2.66 -10.95
C ASP A 180 -0.56 1.19 -11.06
N THR A 181 0.35 0.30 -10.71
CA THR A 181 0.08 -1.15 -10.65
C THR A 181 0.54 -1.69 -9.30
N TRP A 182 -0.29 -2.54 -8.70
CA TRP A 182 0.03 -3.30 -7.51
C TRP A 182 -0.02 -4.78 -7.83
N ASP A 183 1.09 -5.46 -7.68
CA ASP A 183 1.21 -6.89 -7.81
C ASP A 183 1.22 -7.50 -6.41
N LEU A 184 0.12 -8.17 -6.04
CA LEU A 184 -0.10 -8.74 -4.72
C LEU A 184 0.19 -10.24 -4.76
N TYR A 185 1.08 -10.71 -3.91
CA TYR A 185 1.40 -12.13 -3.73
C TYR A 185 0.57 -12.67 -2.57
N VAL A 186 -0.45 -13.46 -2.90
CA VAL A 186 -1.53 -13.85 -1.99
C VAL A 186 -1.37 -15.31 -1.58
N GLY A 187 -1.34 -15.55 -0.27
CA GLY A 187 -1.25 -16.88 0.32
C GLY A 187 -2.55 -17.67 0.25
N ASN A 188 -2.50 -18.92 0.68
CA ASN A 188 -3.65 -19.84 0.66
C ASN A 188 -4.83 -19.39 1.54
N ASP A 189 -4.59 -18.51 2.49
CA ASP A 189 -5.57 -17.90 3.38
C ASP A 189 -6.19 -16.60 2.84
N ASN A 190 -5.96 -16.27 1.56
CA ASN A 190 -6.34 -15.03 0.90
C ASN A 190 -5.68 -13.77 1.51
N ARG A 191 -4.57 -13.91 2.23
CA ARG A 191 -3.81 -12.77 2.74
C ARG A 191 -2.63 -12.47 1.85
N VAL A 192 -2.35 -11.21 1.64
CA VAL A 192 -1.15 -10.74 0.95
C VAL A 192 0.07 -11.09 1.81
N GLN A 193 1.09 -11.65 1.23
CA GLN A 193 2.38 -11.93 1.89
C GLN A 193 3.42 -10.89 1.53
N GLN A 194 3.45 -10.52 0.25
CA GLN A 194 4.35 -9.53 -0.32
C GLN A 194 3.64 -8.78 -1.44
N PHE A 195 4.20 -7.67 -1.83
CA PHE A 195 3.71 -6.91 -2.97
C PHE A 195 4.84 -6.25 -3.75
N VAL A 196 4.55 -5.93 -5.01
CA VAL A 196 5.35 -5.02 -5.82
C VAL A 196 4.42 -3.89 -6.27
N TYR A 197 4.76 -2.67 -5.88
CA TYR A 197 4.09 -1.47 -6.36
C TYR A 197 4.91 -0.81 -7.45
N HIS A 198 4.28 -0.51 -8.57
CA HIS A 198 4.85 0.22 -9.69
C HIS A 198 4.12 1.55 -9.85
N ARG A 199 4.84 2.63 -9.65
CA ARG A 199 4.31 3.97 -9.94
C ARG A 199 4.22 4.17 -11.43
N GLY A 200 3.02 4.52 -11.89
CA GLY A 200 2.73 4.85 -13.28
C GLY A 200 2.52 6.34 -13.53
N GLY A 201 1.87 6.63 -14.64
CA GLY A 201 1.49 7.97 -15.06
C GLY A 201 2.67 8.88 -15.43
N PRO A 202 2.48 10.22 -15.36
CA PRO A 202 3.50 11.19 -15.79
C PRO A 202 4.63 11.38 -14.77
N LYS A 203 4.54 10.80 -13.59
CA LYS A 203 5.59 10.88 -12.58
C LYS A 203 6.75 9.96 -12.95
N LYS A 204 7.94 10.27 -12.42
CA LYS A 204 9.09 9.37 -12.58
C LYS A 204 8.71 7.97 -12.08
N PRO A 205 8.94 6.91 -12.89
CA PRO A 205 8.72 5.55 -12.46
C PRO A 205 9.45 5.24 -11.14
N SER A 206 8.83 4.45 -10.31
CA SER A 206 9.40 3.99 -9.05
C SER A 206 8.80 2.63 -8.72
N THR A 207 9.60 1.75 -8.13
CA THR A 207 9.18 0.41 -7.75
C THR A 207 9.42 0.22 -6.27
N VAL A 208 8.39 -0.24 -5.56
CA VAL A 208 8.48 -0.68 -4.16
C VAL A 208 8.24 -2.18 -4.11
N ILE A 209 9.16 -2.91 -3.47
CA ILE A 209 9.04 -4.34 -3.19
C ILE A 209 9.09 -4.49 -1.69
N ALA A 210 8.03 -5.02 -1.08
CA ALA A 210 8.00 -5.17 0.37
C ALA A 210 7.11 -6.33 0.83
N THR A 211 7.28 -6.70 2.09
CA THR A 211 6.41 -7.63 2.80
C THR A 211 5.06 -6.99 3.12
N TRP A 212 4.07 -7.84 3.41
CA TRP A 212 2.76 -7.42 3.92
C TRP A 212 2.47 -8.29 5.13
N GLU A 213 2.92 -7.84 6.30
CA GLU A 213 2.97 -8.66 7.51
C GLU A 213 2.57 -7.87 8.77
N GLY A 214 2.80 -8.42 9.97
CA GLY A 214 2.39 -7.77 11.20
C GLY A 214 0.87 -7.70 11.33
N TYR A 215 0.16 -8.75 10.93
CA TYR A 215 -1.30 -8.80 10.93
C TYR A 215 -1.90 -8.67 12.31
N LYS A 216 -2.84 -7.74 12.48
CA LYS A 216 -3.58 -7.47 13.70
C LYS A 216 -5.07 -7.31 13.42
N LYS A 217 -5.90 -7.71 14.38
CA LYS A 217 -7.35 -7.43 14.34
C LYS A 217 -7.66 -6.11 15.02
N ALA A 218 -8.40 -5.24 14.32
CA ALA A 218 -8.94 -3.98 14.85
C ALA A 218 -10.46 -3.96 14.61
N GLY A 219 -11.23 -4.32 15.62
CA GLY A 219 -12.67 -4.55 15.45
C GLY A 219 -12.95 -5.60 14.37
N PRO A 220 -13.77 -5.30 13.34
CA PRO A 220 -14.08 -6.25 12.28
C PRO A 220 -12.98 -6.34 11.21
N LEU A 221 -11.93 -5.52 11.27
CA LEU A 221 -10.90 -5.44 10.25
C LEU A 221 -9.67 -6.26 10.61
N LEU A 222 -9.04 -6.84 9.58
CA LEU A 222 -7.69 -7.38 9.64
C LEU A 222 -6.75 -6.37 8.97
N ILE A 223 -5.75 -5.92 9.70
CA ILE A 223 -4.81 -4.88 9.25
C ILE A 223 -3.40 -5.46 9.24
N SER A 224 -2.67 -5.26 8.15
CA SER A 224 -1.22 -5.44 8.13
C SER A 224 -0.57 -4.17 8.64
N THR A 225 0.40 -4.30 9.53
CA THR A 225 1.03 -3.15 10.20
C THR A 225 2.52 -3.02 9.92
N ASP A 226 3.08 -3.90 9.08
CA ASP A 226 4.53 -3.92 8.84
C ASP A 226 4.84 -4.28 7.39
N HIS A 227 5.65 -3.46 6.72
CA HIS A 227 6.05 -3.59 5.32
C HIS A 227 7.54 -3.30 5.20
N ASN A 228 8.36 -4.36 5.15
CA ASN A 228 9.81 -4.28 5.05
C ASN A 228 10.25 -4.59 3.61
N GLY A 229 11.13 -3.75 3.07
CA GLY A 229 11.59 -3.98 1.71
C GLY A 229 12.48 -2.91 1.13
N THR A 230 12.27 -2.61 -0.14
CA THR A 230 13.06 -1.61 -0.87
C THR A 230 12.17 -0.72 -1.73
N ALA A 231 12.61 0.53 -1.89
CA ALA A 231 12.07 1.46 -2.87
C ALA A 231 13.21 1.88 -3.82
N ASP A 232 13.09 1.53 -5.10
CA ASP A 232 14.14 1.76 -6.11
C ASP A 232 15.52 1.26 -5.65
N GLY A 233 15.55 0.08 -4.98
CA GLY A 233 16.76 -0.55 -4.46
C GLY A 233 17.26 -0.03 -3.11
N ASN A 234 16.67 1.04 -2.56
CA ASN A 234 17.02 1.56 -1.24
C ASN A 234 16.15 0.92 -0.16
N THR A 235 16.72 0.66 1.00
CA THR A 235 15.95 0.12 2.15
C THR A 235 14.74 1.00 2.47
N LEU A 236 13.60 0.33 2.64
CA LEU A 236 12.34 0.93 3.01
C LEU A 236 11.72 0.15 4.16
N HIS A 237 11.23 0.86 5.16
CA HIS A 237 10.33 0.31 6.17
C HIS A 237 9.10 1.21 6.28
N ILE A 238 7.92 0.69 5.92
CA ILE A 238 6.64 1.33 6.21
C ILE A 238 5.99 0.54 7.33
N PHE A 239 5.59 1.22 8.40
CA PHE A 239 4.91 0.57 9.51
C PHE A 239 3.80 1.45 10.07
N ILE A 240 2.77 0.79 10.61
CA ILE A 240 1.54 1.46 11.04
C ILE A 240 1.35 1.19 12.54
N THR A 241 1.26 2.27 13.30
CA THR A 241 1.07 2.23 14.77
C THR A 241 -0.26 2.85 15.15
N ASP A 242 -0.63 2.70 16.41
CA ASP A 242 -1.82 3.32 17.02
C ASP A 242 -3.12 3.02 16.27
N VAL A 243 -3.17 1.85 15.61
CA VAL A 243 -4.37 1.44 14.86
C VAL A 243 -5.51 1.16 15.84
N ALA A 244 -6.61 1.85 15.65
CA ALA A 244 -7.84 1.62 16.38
C ALA A 244 -9.06 1.85 15.48
N VAL A 245 -10.12 1.07 15.71
CA VAL A 245 -11.38 1.16 14.98
C VAL A 245 -12.51 1.49 15.94
N LYS A 246 -13.36 2.42 15.56
CA LYS A 246 -14.62 2.69 16.23
C LYS A 246 -15.74 1.94 15.49
N VAL A 247 -16.42 1.07 16.22
CA VAL A 247 -17.49 0.24 15.66
C VAL A 247 -18.84 0.89 15.92
N ALA A 248 -19.74 0.81 14.97
CA ALA A 248 -21.09 1.39 15.05
C ALA A 248 -21.81 0.96 16.34
N GLY A 249 -22.38 1.96 17.01
CA GLY A 249 -23.05 1.77 18.30
C GLY A 249 -22.13 1.71 19.52
N SER A 250 -20.79 1.70 19.32
CA SER A 250 -19.82 1.77 20.42
C SER A 250 -19.32 3.21 20.61
N LYS A 251 -19.09 3.58 21.89
CA LYS A 251 -18.38 4.83 22.23
C LYS A 251 -16.87 4.63 22.27
N ASP A 252 -16.43 3.39 22.44
CA ASP A 252 -15.03 3.04 22.69
C ASP A 252 -14.29 2.67 21.39
N TRP A 253 -13.00 2.96 21.38
CA TRP A 253 -12.09 2.53 20.34
C TRP A 253 -11.60 1.10 20.62
N VAL A 254 -11.61 0.26 19.62
CA VAL A 254 -11.01 -1.09 19.65
C VAL A 254 -9.61 -0.99 19.04
N ASN A 255 -8.60 -1.09 19.87
CA ASN A 255 -7.20 -1.10 19.44
C ASN A 255 -6.86 -2.39 18.70
N ALA A 256 -5.97 -2.31 17.72
CA ALA A 256 -5.44 -3.46 17.00
C ALA A 256 -4.58 -4.35 17.91
N GLN A 257 -4.82 -5.68 17.85
CA GLN A 257 -4.13 -6.71 18.66
C GLN A 257 -3.63 -7.84 17.76
#